data_6e42a614f6baf0929396b52bd7806ba5
#
_entry.id   6e42a614f6baf0929396b52bd7806ba5
#
_cell.length_a   1.000
_cell.length_b   1.000
_cell.length_c   1.000
_cell.angle_alpha   90.00
_cell.angle_beta   90.00
_cell.angle_gamma   90.00
#
_symmetry.space_group_name_H-M   'P 1'
#
loop_
_entity.id
_entity.type
_entity.pdbx_description
1 polymer ?
#
loop_
_entity_poly.entity_id
_entity_poly.type
_entity_poly.pdbx_seq_one_letter_code
_entity_poly.pdbx_strand_id
1 'polypeptide(L)'
;MPKKQDINKILIIGSGPIIIGQACEFDYSGTQACKALRRLGYQIVLVNSNPATIMTDPDVADITYIEPLNVDRLTQIIEKERPDALLPNLGGQSGLNLCSELSEAGVLEKYNVQVIGVQVDAIERGEDRIEFKHTMQKLGIEMPRSEVAYSVEEAVKIAEQLKYPVVLRPAYTMGGAGGGMVYNIDELKVVCARGLQASLVGQVLVEECISGWEELELEVVRDANDNVITVCFIENIDPIGVHTGDSFCSAPMLTISEDVQKKLQEYSYKIVKAIEVIGGCNCQFAHDPVSGRIV
;
A
#
# COMPACT_ATOMS: atom_id res chain seq x y z
N MET A 1 -7.71 -18.16 15.52
CA MET A 1 -8.03 -19.19 14.52
C MET A 1 -7.12 -20.40 14.76
N PRO A 2 -7.57 -21.63 14.52
CA PRO A 2 -6.69 -22.79 14.63
C PRO A 2 -5.61 -22.75 13.53
N LYS A 3 -4.45 -23.35 13.82
CA LYS A 3 -3.36 -23.52 12.85
C LYS A 3 -3.86 -24.29 11.62
N LYS A 4 -3.52 -23.82 10.41
CA LYS A 4 -3.73 -24.61 9.18
C LYS A 4 -2.82 -25.85 9.22
N GLN A 5 -3.37 -27.01 8.88
CA GLN A 5 -2.66 -28.29 8.99
C GLN A 5 -1.70 -28.54 7.81
N ASP A 6 -1.93 -27.85 6.70
CA ASP A 6 -1.18 -27.93 5.45
C ASP A 6 0.03 -26.99 5.38
N ILE A 7 0.18 -26.10 6.37
CA ILE A 7 1.28 -25.16 6.48
C ILE A 7 2.08 -25.42 7.76
N ASN A 8 3.38 -25.57 7.66
CA ASN A 8 4.29 -25.71 8.79
C ASN A 8 5.37 -24.64 8.79
N LYS A 9 5.90 -24.27 7.63
CA LYS A 9 6.98 -23.30 7.48
C LYS A 9 6.54 -22.12 6.62
N ILE A 10 6.74 -20.91 7.13
CA ILE A 10 6.32 -19.67 6.46
C ILE A 10 7.55 -18.80 6.22
N LEU A 11 7.71 -18.34 4.97
CA LEU A 11 8.69 -17.33 4.60
C LEU A 11 8.04 -15.94 4.74
N ILE A 12 8.71 -15.03 5.45
CA ILE A 12 8.32 -13.62 5.58
C ILE A 12 9.38 -12.76 4.91
N ILE A 13 8.96 -11.86 4.04
CA ILE A 13 9.83 -10.86 3.42
C ILE A 13 9.75 -9.58 4.24
N GLY A 14 10.90 -9.04 4.66
CA GLY A 14 11.00 -7.76 5.33
C GLY A 14 10.99 -6.58 4.37
N SER A 15 10.93 -5.37 4.91
CA SER A 15 10.80 -4.12 4.15
C SER A 15 12.12 -3.59 3.57
N GLY A 16 13.25 -4.21 3.90
CA GLY A 16 14.55 -3.68 3.50
C GLY A 16 15.03 -2.53 4.39
N PRO A 17 15.77 -1.58 3.83
CA PRO A 17 16.23 -0.40 4.56
C PRO A 17 15.06 0.46 5.03
N ILE A 18 15.15 0.99 6.26
CA ILE A 18 14.20 1.98 6.75
C ILE A 18 14.48 3.31 6.06
N ILE A 19 13.52 3.77 5.27
CA ILE A 19 13.56 5.05 4.57
C ILE A 19 12.64 6.01 5.30
N ILE A 20 13.04 7.27 5.45
CA ILE A 20 12.22 8.31 6.09
C ILE A 20 10.86 8.40 5.34
N GLY A 21 9.78 8.38 6.11
CA GLY A 21 8.42 8.34 5.58
C GLY A 21 7.97 6.97 5.10
N GLN A 22 8.75 5.91 5.33
CA GLN A 22 8.40 4.55 4.95
C GLN A 22 9.12 3.53 5.84
N ALA A 23 8.43 2.48 6.25
CA ALA A 23 9.01 1.22 6.69
C ALA A 23 9.28 1.02 8.20
N CYS A 24 9.24 1.98 9.09
CA CYS A 24 9.37 1.68 10.52
C CYS A 24 8.16 0.90 11.06
N GLU A 25 6.96 1.17 10.59
CA GLU A 25 5.75 0.40 10.88
C GLU A 25 5.85 -1.05 10.38
N PHE A 26 6.48 -1.29 9.23
CA PHE A 26 6.68 -2.64 8.69
C PHE A 26 7.67 -3.47 9.50
N ASP A 27 8.70 -2.86 10.06
CA ASP A 27 9.64 -3.56 10.95
C ASP A 27 8.94 -4.05 12.21
N TYR A 28 8.10 -3.20 12.82
CA TYR A 28 7.28 -3.58 13.96
C TYR A 28 6.24 -4.64 13.60
N SER A 29 5.44 -4.44 12.55
CA SER A 29 4.37 -5.36 12.16
C SER A 29 4.91 -6.73 11.75
N GLY A 30 6.04 -6.76 11.01
CA GLY A 30 6.72 -8.00 10.67
C GLY A 30 7.24 -8.76 11.88
N THR A 31 7.81 -8.05 12.85
CA THR A 31 8.21 -8.63 14.14
C THR A 31 7.01 -9.22 14.89
N GLN A 32 5.88 -8.51 14.95
CA GLN A 32 4.67 -9.02 15.61
C GLN A 32 4.09 -10.23 14.88
N ALA A 33 4.13 -10.26 13.56
CA ALA A 33 3.70 -11.43 12.80
C ALA A 33 4.58 -12.65 13.05
N CYS A 34 5.90 -12.50 13.06
CA CYS A 34 6.81 -13.58 13.44
C CYS A 34 6.44 -14.16 14.81
N LYS A 35 6.27 -13.30 15.80
CA LYS A 35 5.87 -13.71 17.16
C LYS A 35 4.51 -14.40 17.20
N ALA A 36 3.51 -13.85 16.50
CA ALA A 36 2.15 -14.41 16.46
C ALA A 36 2.12 -15.78 15.77
N LEU A 37 2.80 -15.93 14.64
CA LEU A 37 2.84 -17.18 13.89
C LEU A 37 3.64 -18.26 14.63
N ARG A 38 4.77 -17.91 15.27
CA ARG A 38 5.51 -18.85 16.14
C ARG A 38 4.66 -19.35 17.31
N ARG A 39 3.87 -18.47 17.94
CA ARG A 39 2.92 -18.90 19.00
C ARG A 39 1.88 -19.88 18.51
N LEU A 40 1.50 -19.83 17.24
CA LEU A 40 0.61 -20.79 16.60
C LEU A 40 1.33 -22.09 16.19
N GLY A 41 2.66 -22.17 16.38
CA GLY A 41 3.46 -23.36 16.11
C GLY A 41 3.91 -23.46 14.64
N TYR A 42 3.99 -22.35 13.91
CA TYR A 42 4.66 -22.31 12.61
C TYR A 42 6.16 -22.07 12.78
N GLN A 43 6.95 -22.65 11.89
CA GLN A 43 8.37 -22.33 11.74
C GLN A 43 8.49 -21.10 10.82
N ILE A 44 9.26 -20.10 11.23
CA ILE A 44 9.40 -18.84 10.51
C ILE A 44 10.79 -18.72 9.91
N VAL A 45 10.84 -18.52 8.59
CA VAL A 45 12.00 -18.07 7.85
C VAL A 45 11.79 -16.59 7.53
N LEU A 46 12.70 -15.74 7.97
CA LEU A 46 12.67 -14.32 7.70
C LEU A 46 13.81 -13.93 6.77
N VAL A 47 13.54 -13.12 5.77
CA VAL A 47 14.56 -12.48 4.94
C VAL A 47 14.39 -10.95 4.99
N ASN A 48 15.46 -10.24 5.29
CA ASN A 48 15.51 -8.79 5.25
C ASN A 48 16.93 -8.34 4.89
N SER A 49 17.05 -7.27 4.11
CA SER A 49 18.39 -6.77 3.73
C SER A 49 19.02 -5.86 4.78
N ASN A 50 18.25 -5.37 5.75
CA ASN A 50 18.74 -4.49 6.81
C ASN A 50 19.08 -5.28 8.08
N PRO A 51 20.36 -5.31 8.49
CA PRO A 51 20.77 -6.02 9.71
C PRO A 51 20.46 -5.27 11.01
N ALA A 52 20.07 -4.00 10.92
CA ALA A 52 19.91 -3.11 12.08
C ALA A 52 18.44 -2.82 12.40
N THR A 53 17.56 -3.80 12.22
CA THR A 53 16.13 -3.71 12.53
C THR A 53 15.76 -4.67 13.65
N ILE A 54 14.64 -4.40 14.35
CA ILE A 54 14.11 -5.32 15.37
C ILE A 54 13.67 -6.66 14.75
N MET A 55 13.22 -6.62 13.50
CA MET A 55 12.80 -7.82 12.78
C MET A 55 13.93 -8.83 12.60
N THR A 56 15.16 -8.37 12.39
CA THR A 56 16.34 -9.22 12.18
C THR A 56 17.05 -9.65 13.47
N ASP A 57 16.49 -9.29 14.63
CA ASP A 57 16.98 -9.81 15.90
C ASP A 57 16.88 -11.36 15.91
N PRO A 58 17.93 -12.05 16.38
CA PRO A 58 18.00 -13.53 16.38
C PRO A 58 16.82 -14.25 17.05
N ASP A 59 16.17 -13.60 18.01
CA ASP A 59 15.06 -14.20 18.75
C ASP A 59 13.70 -14.06 18.06
N VAL A 60 13.61 -13.29 16.97
CA VAL A 60 12.34 -12.99 16.30
C VAL A 60 11.86 -14.13 15.41
N ALA A 61 12.72 -14.68 14.57
CA ALA A 61 12.41 -15.79 13.67
C ALA A 61 13.20 -17.05 14.02
N ASP A 62 12.81 -18.21 13.49
CA ASP A 62 13.56 -19.45 13.68
C ASP A 62 14.79 -19.50 12.78
N ILE A 63 14.70 -18.89 11.60
CA ILE A 63 15.78 -18.74 10.64
C ILE A 63 15.73 -17.32 10.08
N THR A 64 16.84 -16.60 10.17
CA THR A 64 16.93 -15.21 9.65
C THR A 64 18.02 -15.14 8.58
N TYR A 65 17.65 -14.60 7.41
CA TYR A 65 18.54 -14.27 6.31
C TYR A 65 18.71 -12.77 6.20
N ILE A 66 19.94 -12.29 6.33
CA ILE A 66 20.31 -10.89 6.04
C ILE A 66 20.91 -10.89 4.64
N GLU A 67 20.06 -10.76 3.65
CA GLU A 67 20.40 -10.91 2.24
C GLU A 67 19.69 -9.84 1.40
N PRO A 68 20.22 -9.49 0.21
CA PRO A 68 19.54 -8.60 -0.71
C PRO A 68 18.15 -9.09 -1.08
N LEU A 69 17.18 -8.18 -1.07
CA LEU A 69 15.79 -8.45 -1.43
C LEU A 69 15.65 -8.41 -2.96
N ASN A 70 15.93 -9.54 -3.62
CA ASN A 70 15.74 -9.73 -5.05
C ASN A 70 15.35 -11.18 -5.37
N VAL A 71 14.84 -11.40 -6.57
CA VAL A 71 14.31 -12.69 -7.02
C VAL A 71 15.35 -13.81 -6.91
N ASP A 72 16.61 -13.56 -7.31
CA ASP A 72 17.67 -14.59 -7.31
C ASP A 72 17.95 -15.09 -5.90
N ARG A 73 18.09 -14.19 -4.93
CA ARG A 73 18.36 -14.55 -3.53
C ARG A 73 17.18 -15.23 -2.87
N LEU A 74 15.98 -14.70 -3.09
CA LEU A 74 14.77 -15.32 -2.56
C LEU A 74 14.57 -16.72 -3.16
N THR A 75 14.85 -16.91 -4.45
CA THR A 75 14.80 -18.23 -5.08
C THR A 75 15.74 -19.23 -4.39
N GLN A 76 17.00 -18.83 -4.10
CA GLN A 76 17.95 -19.66 -3.39
C GLN A 76 17.48 -20.00 -1.96
N ILE A 77 16.89 -19.03 -1.26
CA ILE A 77 16.35 -19.25 0.08
C ILE A 77 15.15 -20.21 0.02
N ILE A 78 14.23 -20.01 -0.92
CA ILE A 78 13.07 -20.88 -1.11
C ILE A 78 13.50 -22.29 -1.47
N GLU A 79 14.50 -22.44 -2.35
CA GLU A 79 15.06 -23.73 -2.73
C GLU A 79 15.66 -24.48 -1.53
N LYS A 80 16.37 -23.77 -0.67
CA LYS A 80 17.03 -24.34 0.51
C LYS A 80 16.06 -24.66 1.62
N GLU A 81 15.20 -23.69 1.96
CA GLU A 81 14.32 -23.77 3.14
C GLU A 81 13.00 -24.49 2.89
N ARG A 82 12.53 -24.54 1.63
CA ARG A 82 11.27 -25.18 1.24
C ARG A 82 10.09 -24.73 2.10
N PRO A 83 9.80 -23.43 2.18
CA PRO A 83 8.63 -22.96 2.92
C PRO A 83 7.35 -23.46 2.24
N ASP A 84 6.33 -23.76 3.04
CA ASP A 84 4.99 -24.11 2.54
C ASP A 84 4.23 -22.86 2.08
N ALA A 85 4.54 -21.71 2.70
CA ALA A 85 3.86 -20.46 2.41
C ALA A 85 4.80 -19.25 2.43
N LEU A 86 4.40 -18.21 1.67
CA LEU A 86 5.00 -16.87 1.63
C LEU A 86 4.00 -15.84 2.16
N LEU A 87 4.43 -15.02 3.12
CA LEU A 87 3.67 -13.87 3.63
C LEU A 87 4.38 -12.57 3.23
N PRO A 88 3.92 -11.88 2.16
CA PRO A 88 4.60 -10.70 1.62
C PRO A 88 4.18 -9.38 2.25
N ASN A 89 2.96 -9.27 2.80
CA ASN A 89 2.33 -8.01 3.24
C ASN A 89 3.20 -7.15 4.17
N LEU A 90 4.04 -7.81 4.98
CA LEU A 90 4.79 -7.15 6.05
C LEU A 90 6.12 -6.56 5.59
N GLY A 91 6.43 -6.73 4.32
CA GLY A 91 7.58 -6.13 3.66
C GLY A 91 7.29 -4.81 2.95
N GLY A 92 6.08 -4.26 3.14
CA GLY A 92 5.63 -3.09 2.40
C GLY A 92 5.68 -3.31 0.89
N GLN A 93 5.85 -2.24 0.13
CA GLN A 93 5.90 -2.30 -1.33
C GLN A 93 7.00 -3.25 -1.86
N SER A 94 8.15 -3.29 -1.18
CA SER A 94 9.24 -4.20 -1.57
C SER A 94 8.84 -5.66 -1.46
N GLY A 95 8.14 -6.05 -0.40
CA GLY A 95 7.64 -7.41 -0.22
C GLY A 95 6.57 -7.79 -1.23
N LEU A 96 5.65 -6.86 -1.53
CA LEU A 96 4.57 -7.06 -2.51
C LEU A 96 5.14 -7.21 -3.94
N ASN A 97 6.03 -6.32 -4.36
CA ASN A 97 6.67 -6.38 -5.67
C ASN A 97 7.43 -7.69 -5.85
N LEU A 98 8.23 -8.10 -4.85
CA LEU A 98 8.96 -9.36 -4.90
C LEU A 98 8.05 -10.58 -4.94
N CYS A 99 6.88 -10.53 -4.31
CA CYS A 99 5.90 -11.60 -4.41
C CYS A 99 5.38 -11.75 -5.84
N SER A 100 5.04 -10.66 -6.51
CA SER A 100 4.62 -10.65 -7.92
C SER A 100 5.75 -11.14 -8.83
N GLU A 101 6.96 -10.61 -8.68
CA GLU A 101 8.16 -11.03 -9.46
C GLU A 101 8.48 -12.51 -9.29
N LEU A 102 8.39 -13.08 -8.08
CA LEU A 102 8.60 -14.51 -7.81
C LEU A 102 7.50 -15.36 -8.44
N SER A 103 6.27 -14.87 -8.49
CA SER A 103 5.15 -15.53 -9.16
C SER A 103 5.34 -15.55 -10.66
N GLU A 104 5.65 -14.39 -11.28
CA GLU A 104 5.95 -14.28 -12.72
C GLU A 104 7.12 -15.13 -13.16
N ALA A 105 8.17 -15.23 -12.33
CA ALA A 105 9.32 -16.09 -12.56
C ALA A 105 9.03 -17.60 -12.39
N GLY A 106 7.78 -17.96 -12.00
CA GLY A 106 7.38 -19.36 -11.77
C GLY A 106 8.01 -20.02 -10.55
N VAL A 107 8.67 -19.24 -9.67
CA VAL A 107 9.38 -19.76 -8.51
C VAL A 107 8.41 -20.35 -7.49
N LEU A 108 7.31 -19.64 -7.23
CA LEU A 108 6.31 -20.06 -6.25
C LEU A 108 5.65 -21.38 -6.67
N GLU A 109 5.30 -21.52 -7.95
CA GLU A 109 4.74 -22.75 -8.51
C GLU A 109 5.76 -23.90 -8.48
N LYS A 110 7.00 -23.66 -8.94
CA LYS A 110 8.08 -24.66 -8.97
C LYS A 110 8.34 -25.31 -7.62
N TYR A 111 8.24 -24.53 -6.54
CA TYR A 111 8.53 -25.01 -5.19
C TYR A 111 7.26 -25.25 -4.36
N ASN A 112 6.08 -25.11 -4.96
CA ASN A 112 4.78 -25.29 -4.31
C ASN A 112 4.60 -24.40 -3.07
N VAL A 113 4.96 -23.12 -3.20
CA VAL A 113 4.85 -22.12 -2.13
C VAL A 113 3.52 -21.39 -2.25
N GLN A 114 2.66 -21.52 -1.25
CA GLN A 114 1.36 -20.84 -1.22
C GLN A 114 1.53 -19.40 -0.75
N VAL A 115 1.01 -18.42 -1.50
CA VAL A 115 0.93 -17.05 -0.99
C VAL A 115 -0.22 -16.95 0.03
N ILE A 116 0.08 -16.46 1.22
CA ILE A 116 -0.88 -16.23 2.30
C ILE A 116 -0.97 -14.73 2.62
N GLY A 117 -2.11 -14.29 3.11
CA GLY A 117 -2.43 -12.87 3.20
C GLY A 117 -2.95 -12.38 1.84
N VAL A 118 -2.43 -11.27 1.33
CA VAL A 118 -2.83 -10.75 0.01
C VAL A 118 -2.39 -11.69 -1.11
N GLN A 119 -3.28 -11.93 -2.06
CA GLN A 119 -3.00 -12.74 -3.24
C GLN A 119 -2.35 -11.88 -4.34
N VAL A 120 -1.58 -12.50 -5.25
CA VAL A 120 -0.82 -11.79 -6.30
C VAL A 120 -1.74 -10.94 -7.19
N ASP A 121 -2.84 -11.50 -7.65
CA ASP A 121 -3.82 -10.79 -8.47
C ASP A 121 -4.52 -9.62 -7.73
N ALA A 122 -4.67 -9.72 -6.40
CA ALA A 122 -5.17 -8.62 -5.59
C ALA A 122 -4.11 -7.50 -5.42
N ILE A 123 -2.82 -7.86 -5.39
CA ILE A 123 -1.72 -6.88 -5.40
C ILE A 123 -1.79 -6.07 -6.70
N GLU A 124 -1.87 -6.74 -7.85
CA GLU A 124 -1.94 -6.07 -9.15
C GLU A 124 -3.14 -5.12 -9.25
N ARG A 125 -4.34 -5.57 -8.84
CA ARG A 125 -5.56 -4.73 -8.83
C ARG A 125 -5.49 -3.55 -7.86
N GLY A 126 -4.77 -3.68 -6.76
CA GLY A 126 -4.60 -2.62 -5.77
C GLY A 126 -3.55 -1.59 -6.17
N GLU A 127 -2.50 -2.02 -6.86
CA GLU A 127 -1.36 -1.18 -7.21
C GLU A 127 -1.54 -0.44 -8.54
N ASP A 128 -2.31 -0.99 -9.50
CA ASP A 128 -2.60 -0.30 -10.74
C ASP A 128 -3.64 0.80 -10.50
N ARG A 129 -3.18 2.06 -10.57
CA ARG A 129 -4.01 3.24 -10.32
C ARG A 129 -5.20 3.38 -11.26
N ILE A 130 -5.07 2.92 -12.50
CA ILE A 130 -6.13 3.01 -13.51
C ILE A 130 -7.19 1.97 -13.20
N GLU A 131 -6.80 0.74 -12.95
CA GLU A 131 -7.70 -0.35 -12.56
C GLU A 131 -8.38 -0.04 -11.22
N PHE A 132 -7.65 0.48 -10.25
CA PHE A 132 -8.20 0.92 -8.98
C PHE A 132 -9.25 2.02 -9.18
N LYS A 133 -8.96 3.05 -9.98
CA LYS A 133 -9.91 4.12 -10.31
C LYS A 133 -11.18 3.58 -10.98
N HIS A 134 -11.04 2.67 -11.95
CA HIS A 134 -12.20 2.04 -12.60
C HIS A 134 -13.02 1.21 -11.61
N THR A 135 -12.36 0.53 -10.68
CA THR A 135 -13.04 -0.23 -9.63
C THR A 135 -13.82 0.70 -8.70
N MET A 136 -13.22 1.81 -8.24
CA MET A 136 -13.93 2.80 -7.42
C MET A 136 -15.12 3.41 -8.13
N GLN A 137 -14.98 3.73 -9.43
CA GLN A 137 -16.09 4.23 -10.24
C GLN A 137 -17.26 3.23 -10.32
N LYS A 138 -16.97 1.94 -10.52
CA LYS A 138 -18.00 0.88 -10.54
C LYS A 138 -18.71 0.73 -9.18
N LEU A 139 -18.00 0.97 -8.08
CA LEU A 139 -18.55 0.93 -6.73
C LEU A 139 -19.32 2.20 -6.35
N GLY A 140 -19.27 3.25 -7.17
CA GLY A 140 -19.83 4.55 -6.86
C GLY A 140 -19.10 5.28 -5.74
N ILE A 141 -17.81 4.99 -5.56
CA ILE A 141 -16.92 5.64 -4.61
C ILE A 141 -16.13 6.70 -5.37
N GLU A 142 -16.14 7.93 -4.86
CA GLU A 142 -15.42 9.03 -5.48
C GLU A 142 -13.91 8.87 -5.27
N MET A 143 -13.16 9.31 -6.27
CA MET A 143 -11.72 9.49 -6.22
C MET A 143 -11.41 10.97 -6.45
N PRO A 144 -10.25 11.49 -6.05
CA PRO A 144 -9.83 12.82 -6.47
C PRO A 144 -9.96 12.96 -7.98
N ARG A 145 -10.57 14.06 -8.43
CA ARG A 145 -10.74 14.30 -9.87
C ARG A 145 -9.38 14.42 -10.52
N SER A 146 -9.14 13.63 -11.53
CA SER A 146 -7.84 13.56 -12.17
C SER A 146 -7.95 13.13 -13.63
N GLU A 147 -7.06 13.65 -14.48
CA GLU A 147 -6.92 13.26 -15.86
C GLU A 147 -5.44 13.12 -16.24
N VAL A 148 -5.15 12.26 -17.21
CA VAL A 148 -3.79 12.04 -17.71
C VAL A 148 -3.48 13.04 -18.81
N ALA A 149 -2.32 13.68 -18.74
CA ALA A 149 -1.77 14.56 -19.76
C ALA A 149 -0.50 13.96 -20.36
N TYR A 150 -0.37 14.04 -21.67
CA TYR A 150 0.80 13.63 -22.44
C TYR A 150 1.59 14.84 -22.98
N SER A 151 1.08 16.04 -22.74
CA SER A 151 1.74 17.31 -23.09
C SER A 151 1.46 18.37 -22.03
N VAL A 152 2.28 19.43 -22.05
CA VAL A 152 2.07 20.60 -21.18
C VAL A 152 0.75 21.30 -21.51
N GLU A 153 0.40 21.36 -22.77
CA GLU A 153 -0.83 22.00 -23.25
C GLU A 153 -2.08 21.27 -22.78
N GLU A 154 -2.05 19.93 -22.74
CA GLU A 154 -3.13 19.11 -22.17
C GLU A 154 -3.23 19.33 -20.67
N ALA A 155 -2.10 19.30 -19.96
CA ALA A 155 -2.06 19.54 -18.52
C ALA A 155 -2.64 20.91 -18.13
N VAL A 156 -2.37 21.96 -18.92
CA VAL A 156 -2.95 23.29 -18.69
C VAL A 156 -4.48 23.25 -18.80
N LYS A 157 -5.02 22.64 -19.86
CA LYS A 157 -6.48 22.52 -20.03
C LYS A 157 -7.16 21.76 -18.90
N ILE A 158 -6.55 20.68 -18.44
CA ILE A 158 -7.06 19.89 -17.32
C ILE A 158 -7.03 20.72 -16.02
N ALA A 159 -5.92 21.40 -15.74
CA ALA A 159 -5.78 22.24 -14.56
C ALA A 159 -6.77 23.41 -14.52
N GLU A 160 -7.09 24.01 -15.68
CA GLU A 160 -8.12 25.05 -15.78
C GLU A 160 -9.52 24.52 -15.40
N GLN A 161 -9.83 23.26 -15.73
CA GLN A 161 -11.10 22.62 -15.35
C GLN A 161 -11.14 22.24 -13.88
N LEU A 162 -10.03 21.69 -13.35
CA LEU A 162 -9.90 21.27 -11.94
C LEU A 162 -9.81 22.48 -10.99
N LYS A 163 -9.29 23.60 -11.48
CA LYS A 163 -8.91 24.83 -10.76
C LYS A 163 -7.66 24.63 -9.89
N TYR A 164 -6.83 25.68 -9.86
CA TYR A 164 -5.63 25.68 -9.01
C TYR A 164 -5.98 25.79 -7.52
N PRO A 165 -5.16 25.22 -6.62
CA PRO A 165 -3.97 24.42 -6.92
C PRO A 165 -4.31 23.03 -7.45
N VAL A 166 -3.39 22.45 -8.23
CA VAL A 166 -3.46 21.04 -8.69
C VAL A 166 -2.19 20.30 -8.36
N VAL A 167 -2.26 18.98 -8.28
CA VAL A 167 -1.11 18.10 -8.04
C VAL A 167 -0.71 17.39 -9.32
N LEU A 168 0.57 17.42 -9.65
CA LEU A 168 1.13 16.71 -10.80
C LEU A 168 1.86 15.46 -10.31
N ARG A 169 1.51 14.30 -10.86
CA ARG A 169 2.11 13.01 -10.54
C ARG A 169 2.60 12.32 -11.82
N PRO A 170 3.90 12.34 -12.11
CA PRO A 170 4.45 11.59 -13.23
C PRO A 170 4.22 10.09 -13.04
N ALA A 171 3.90 9.39 -14.13
CA ALA A 171 3.71 7.94 -14.06
C ALA A 171 5.05 7.21 -13.92
N TYR A 172 5.04 6.11 -13.16
CA TYR A 172 6.19 5.23 -12.94
C TYR A 172 7.44 5.95 -12.40
N THR A 173 7.26 6.93 -11.51
CA THR A 173 8.36 7.59 -10.79
C THR A 173 8.33 7.21 -9.32
N MET A 174 9.51 7.01 -8.73
CA MET A 174 9.64 6.71 -7.30
C MET A 174 9.74 8.01 -6.47
N GLY A 175 9.15 8.00 -5.28
CA GLY A 175 9.33 9.08 -4.30
C GLY A 175 8.81 10.46 -4.74
N GLY A 176 7.83 10.53 -5.66
CA GLY A 176 7.28 11.80 -6.14
C GLY A 176 8.22 12.60 -7.05
N ALA A 177 9.28 11.97 -7.56
CA ALA A 177 10.26 12.62 -8.42
C ALA A 177 9.60 13.24 -9.67
N GLY A 178 9.89 14.52 -9.93
CA GLY A 178 9.35 15.26 -11.08
C GLY A 178 7.92 15.78 -10.91
N GLY A 179 7.20 15.38 -9.85
CA GLY A 179 5.85 15.86 -9.52
C GLY A 179 5.85 17.00 -8.50
N GLY A 180 4.65 17.37 -8.06
CA GLY A 180 4.44 18.35 -7.00
C GLY A 180 3.13 19.11 -7.13
N MET A 181 2.83 19.91 -6.12
CA MET A 181 1.69 20.82 -6.11
C MET A 181 2.05 22.10 -6.85
N VAL A 182 1.15 22.60 -7.68
CA VAL A 182 1.32 23.81 -8.48
C VAL A 182 0.12 24.74 -8.28
N TYR A 183 0.41 26.03 -8.15
CA TYR A 183 -0.58 27.04 -7.78
C TYR A 183 -1.01 27.92 -8.95
N ASN A 184 -0.28 27.86 -10.07
CA ASN A 184 -0.54 28.67 -11.25
C ASN A 184 -0.01 28.00 -12.51
N ILE A 185 -0.35 28.58 -13.67
CA ILE A 185 0.00 28.06 -14.98
C ILE A 185 1.52 28.05 -15.24
N ASP A 186 2.27 29.02 -14.70
CA ASP A 186 3.71 29.11 -14.95
C ASP A 186 4.47 28.03 -14.19
N GLU A 187 4.10 27.77 -12.95
CA GLU A 187 4.60 26.63 -12.16
C GLU A 187 4.22 25.30 -12.83
N LEU A 188 2.96 25.16 -13.30
CA LEU A 188 2.49 23.97 -13.97
C LEU A 188 3.35 23.64 -15.19
N LYS A 189 3.63 24.60 -16.06
CA LYS A 189 4.44 24.39 -17.26
C LYS A 189 5.83 23.82 -16.92
N VAL A 190 6.47 24.35 -15.89
CA VAL A 190 7.81 23.93 -15.47
C VAL A 190 7.76 22.52 -14.88
N VAL A 191 6.85 22.29 -13.92
CA VAL A 191 6.75 21.00 -13.22
C VAL A 191 6.26 19.90 -14.16
N CYS A 192 5.28 20.19 -15.02
CA CYS A 192 4.76 19.23 -15.99
C CYS A 192 5.83 18.81 -17.02
N ALA A 193 6.58 19.77 -17.58
CA ALA A 193 7.67 19.46 -18.52
C ALA A 193 8.72 18.55 -17.89
N ARG A 194 9.11 18.82 -16.64
CA ARG A 194 10.02 17.98 -15.87
C ARG A 194 9.41 16.59 -15.59
N GLY A 195 8.12 16.54 -15.23
CA GLY A 195 7.39 15.31 -14.97
C GLY A 195 7.28 14.40 -16.20
N LEU A 196 6.98 14.98 -17.38
CA LEU A 196 6.92 14.25 -18.65
C LEU A 196 8.29 13.65 -19.02
N GLN A 197 9.39 14.36 -18.74
CA GLN A 197 10.75 13.86 -18.98
C GLN A 197 11.13 12.75 -17.98
N ALA A 198 10.66 12.84 -16.73
CA ALA A 198 10.95 11.84 -15.71
C ALA A 198 10.12 10.56 -15.86
N SER A 199 8.96 10.66 -16.49
CA SER A 199 8.07 9.53 -16.73
C SER A 199 8.58 8.61 -17.84
N LEU A 200 8.71 7.31 -17.55
CA LEU A 200 9.15 6.31 -18.54
C LEU A 200 8.19 6.18 -19.73
N VAL A 201 6.93 6.56 -19.54
CA VAL A 201 5.87 6.47 -20.56
C VAL A 201 5.41 7.86 -21.05
N GLY A 202 6.10 8.93 -20.62
CA GLY A 202 5.82 10.30 -21.09
C GLY A 202 4.44 10.81 -20.69
N GLN A 203 3.93 10.44 -19.51
CA GLN A 203 2.62 10.87 -19.02
C GLN A 203 2.67 11.44 -17.61
N VAL A 204 1.81 12.40 -17.33
CA VAL A 204 1.63 13.02 -16.02
C VAL A 204 0.13 13.02 -15.68
N LEU A 205 -0.22 12.55 -14.49
CA LEU A 205 -1.54 12.70 -13.92
C LEU A 205 -1.67 14.12 -13.35
N VAL A 206 -2.70 14.85 -13.77
CA VAL A 206 -3.10 16.13 -13.20
C VAL A 206 -4.30 15.88 -12.28
N GLU A 207 -4.17 16.18 -11.00
CA GLU A 207 -5.13 15.80 -9.97
C GLU A 207 -5.57 17.04 -9.18
N GLU A 208 -6.86 17.09 -8.78
CA GLU A 208 -7.33 18.14 -7.88
C GLU A 208 -6.58 18.09 -6.54
N CYS A 209 -6.32 19.26 -6.00
CA CYS A 209 -5.68 19.37 -4.69
C CYS A 209 -6.72 19.19 -3.59
N ILE A 210 -6.50 18.20 -2.75
CA ILE A 210 -7.30 17.92 -1.54
C ILE A 210 -6.50 18.25 -0.26
N SER A 211 -5.44 19.04 -0.38
CA SER A 211 -4.64 19.47 0.77
C SER A 211 -5.51 20.23 1.77
N GLY A 212 -5.33 19.91 3.04
CA GLY A 212 -6.10 20.51 4.13
C GLY A 212 -7.42 19.81 4.45
N TRP A 213 -7.81 18.77 3.69
CA TRP A 213 -8.90 17.89 4.08
C TRP A 213 -8.49 17.00 5.24
N GLU A 214 -9.47 16.48 5.98
CA GLU A 214 -9.23 15.50 7.04
C GLU A 214 -8.74 14.18 6.43
N GLU A 215 -7.69 13.61 7.01
CA GLU A 215 -7.19 12.28 6.64
C GLU A 215 -7.73 11.24 7.61
N LEU A 216 -8.47 10.28 7.10
CA LEU A 216 -9.17 9.27 7.86
C LEU A 216 -8.79 7.88 7.33
N GLU A 217 -8.59 6.94 8.24
CA GLU A 217 -8.16 5.60 7.87
C GLU A 217 -8.96 4.53 8.58
N LEU A 218 -9.18 3.41 7.90
CA LEU A 218 -9.72 2.20 8.49
C LEU A 218 -8.78 1.04 8.27
N GLU A 219 -8.46 0.38 9.37
CA GLU A 219 -7.82 -0.94 9.32
C GLU A 219 -8.91 -2.00 9.26
N VAL A 220 -8.93 -2.77 8.17
CA VAL A 220 -9.90 -3.83 7.94
C VAL A 220 -9.24 -5.16 7.70
N VAL A 221 -9.91 -6.25 8.07
CA VAL A 221 -9.46 -7.61 7.79
C VAL A 221 -10.58 -8.36 7.10
N ARG A 222 -10.27 -9.01 5.98
CA ARG A 222 -11.18 -9.89 5.26
C ARG A 222 -10.61 -11.30 5.20
N ASP A 223 -11.44 -12.31 5.46
CA ASP A 223 -11.06 -13.72 5.32
C ASP A 223 -11.49 -14.31 3.96
N ALA A 224 -11.05 -15.54 3.70
CA ALA A 224 -11.41 -16.25 2.47
C ALA A 224 -12.89 -16.65 2.37
N ASN A 225 -13.68 -16.49 3.44
CA ASN A 225 -15.12 -16.75 3.47
C ASN A 225 -15.94 -15.46 3.33
N ASP A 226 -15.29 -14.36 2.94
CA ASP A 226 -15.90 -13.03 2.76
C ASP A 226 -16.39 -12.38 4.06
N ASN A 227 -15.93 -12.84 5.23
CA ASN A 227 -16.15 -12.13 6.48
C ASN A 227 -15.20 -10.93 6.55
N VAL A 228 -15.75 -9.75 6.80
CA VAL A 228 -14.99 -8.50 6.94
C VAL A 228 -15.23 -7.90 8.30
N ILE A 229 -14.17 -7.47 8.95
CA ILE A 229 -14.23 -6.72 10.20
C ILE A 229 -13.41 -5.42 10.09
N THR A 230 -13.86 -4.38 10.76
CA THR A 230 -13.05 -3.18 11.02
C THR A 230 -12.30 -3.39 12.32
N VAL A 231 -10.97 -3.34 12.25
CA VAL A 231 -10.08 -3.48 13.43
C VAL A 231 -10.06 -2.18 14.22
N CYS A 232 -9.86 -1.05 13.54
CA CYS A 232 -9.93 0.27 14.13
C CYS A 232 -10.27 1.35 13.09
N PHE A 233 -10.76 2.46 13.60
CA PHE A 233 -11.01 3.71 12.91
C PHE A 233 -9.95 4.70 13.37
N ILE A 234 -9.20 5.27 12.45
CA ILE A 234 -8.06 6.15 12.73
C ILE A 234 -8.35 7.53 12.15
N GLU A 235 -8.21 8.54 12.99
CA GLU A 235 -8.29 9.95 12.64
C GLU A 235 -6.89 10.54 12.72
N ASN A 236 -6.37 11.05 11.61
CA ASN A 236 -5.14 11.83 11.60
C ASN A 236 -5.46 13.28 12.01
N ILE A 237 -4.69 13.80 12.97
CA ILE A 237 -4.86 15.17 13.48
C ILE A 237 -4.27 16.17 12.47
N ASP A 238 -3.22 15.76 11.79
CA ASP A 238 -2.64 16.53 10.70
C ASP A 238 -3.47 16.31 9.42
N PRO A 239 -3.69 17.38 8.63
CA PRO A 239 -4.50 17.27 7.42
C PRO A 239 -3.76 16.54 6.30
N ILE A 240 -4.52 16.16 5.26
CA ILE A 240 -3.97 15.61 4.02
C ILE A 240 -2.80 16.46 3.50
N GLY A 241 -1.70 15.80 3.21
CA GLY A 241 -0.44 16.38 2.75
C GLY A 241 0.71 16.20 3.73
N VAL A 242 0.45 15.86 4.97
CA VAL A 242 1.44 15.34 5.91
C VAL A 242 1.54 13.84 5.71
N HIS A 243 2.75 13.28 5.72
CA HIS A 243 2.92 11.84 5.58
C HIS A 243 2.33 11.12 6.80
N THR A 244 1.54 10.06 6.58
CA THR A 244 0.85 9.32 7.64
C THR A 244 1.79 8.85 8.75
N GLY A 245 2.99 8.39 8.42
CA GLY A 245 4.01 7.99 9.40
C GLY A 245 4.58 9.12 10.26
N ASP A 246 4.38 10.38 9.86
CA ASP A 246 4.83 11.59 10.55
C ASP A 246 3.64 12.34 11.20
N SER A 247 2.40 11.90 10.94
CA SER A 247 1.18 12.49 11.45
C SER A 247 0.88 12.01 12.87
N PHE A 248 0.32 12.89 13.67
CA PHE A 248 -0.27 12.53 14.95
C PHE A 248 -1.68 11.97 14.72
N CYS A 249 -1.96 10.76 15.20
CA CYS A 249 -3.25 10.12 14.97
C CYS A 249 -3.94 9.67 16.27
N SER A 250 -5.25 9.48 16.20
CA SER A 250 -6.09 8.93 17.26
C SER A 250 -6.83 7.69 16.78
N ALA A 251 -6.79 6.63 17.56
CA ALA A 251 -7.63 5.45 17.41
C ALA A 251 -8.30 5.14 18.76
N PRO A 252 -9.63 5.16 18.85
CA PRO A 252 -10.61 5.39 17.78
C PRO A 252 -10.69 6.85 17.33
N MET A 253 -11.41 7.11 16.21
CA MET A 253 -11.79 8.46 15.79
C MET A 253 -12.61 9.15 16.89
N LEU A 254 -12.23 10.37 17.25
CA LEU A 254 -12.84 11.12 18.36
C LEU A 254 -13.73 12.27 17.91
N THR A 255 -13.38 12.93 16.79
CA THR A 255 -14.10 14.14 16.32
C THR A 255 -15.01 13.87 15.13
N ILE A 256 -14.81 12.74 14.44
CA ILE A 256 -15.56 12.36 13.25
C ILE A 256 -16.92 11.79 13.62
N SER A 257 -17.98 12.27 12.97
CA SER A 257 -19.34 11.83 13.26
C SER A 257 -19.56 10.34 12.96
N GLU A 258 -20.46 9.70 13.69
CA GLU A 258 -20.79 8.28 13.48
C GLU A 258 -21.30 8.00 12.06
N ASP A 259 -22.00 8.96 11.42
CA ASP A 259 -22.50 8.77 10.06
C ASP A 259 -21.38 8.75 9.05
N VAL A 260 -20.34 9.59 9.20
CA VAL A 260 -19.13 9.53 8.39
C VAL A 260 -18.40 8.21 8.64
N GLN A 261 -18.18 7.82 9.88
CA GLN A 261 -17.52 6.56 10.22
C GLN A 261 -18.24 5.34 9.59
N LYS A 262 -19.55 5.27 9.65
CA LYS A 262 -20.35 4.21 8.99
C LYS A 262 -20.16 4.21 7.48
N LYS A 263 -20.16 5.40 6.84
CA LYS A 263 -19.93 5.51 5.40
C LYS A 263 -18.52 5.04 4.99
N LEU A 264 -17.51 5.42 5.76
CA LEU A 264 -16.14 4.93 5.54
C LEU A 264 -16.05 3.40 5.67
N GLN A 265 -16.72 2.83 6.67
CA GLN A 265 -16.78 1.38 6.85
C GLN A 265 -17.45 0.68 5.66
N GLU A 266 -18.58 1.19 5.20
CA GLU A 266 -19.25 0.66 4.01
C GLU A 266 -18.37 0.72 2.76
N TYR A 267 -17.65 1.83 2.57
CA TYR A 267 -16.70 2.00 1.47
C TYR A 267 -15.56 1.01 1.57
N SER A 268 -14.92 0.90 2.73
CA SER A 268 -13.82 -0.03 2.97
C SER A 268 -14.24 -1.48 2.69
N TYR A 269 -15.42 -1.89 3.13
CA TYR A 269 -15.93 -3.24 2.88
C TYR A 269 -16.19 -3.51 1.39
N LYS A 270 -16.72 -2.52 0.65
CA LYS A 270 -16.89 -2.63 -0.80
C LYS A 270 -15.55 -2.73 -1.52
N ILE A 271 -14.57 -1.92 -1.09
CA ILE A 271 -13.22 -1.87 -1.69
C ILE A 271 -12.52 -3.22 -1.52
N VAL A 272 -12.38 -3.71 -0.28
CA VAL A 272 -11.63 -4.94 -0.02
C VAL A 272 -12.28 -6.18 -0.66
N LYS A 273 -13.61 -6.17 -0.82
CA LYS A 273 -14.33 -7.21 -1.56
C LYS A 273 -14.09 -7.13 -3.06
N ALA A 274 -14.14 -5.94 -3.64
CA ALA A 274 -13.96 -5.74 -5.09
C ALA A 274 -12.51 -6.02 -5.54
N ILE A 275 -11.52 -5.69 -4.70
CA ILE A 275 -10.11 -6.00 -4.95
C ILE A 275 -9.79 -7.47 -4.62
N GLU A 276 -10.68 -8.14 -3.85
CA GLU A 276 -10.52 -9.52 -3.37
C GLU A 276 -9.32 -9.69 -2.39
N VAL A 277 -9.02 -8.65 -1.61
CA VAL A 277 -8.00 -8.74 -0.57
C VAL A 277 -8.37 -9.83 0.44
N ILE A 278 -7.44 -10.73 0.74
CA ILE A 278 -7.52 -11.67 1.85
C ILE A 278 -6.42 -11.29 2.85
N GLY A 279 -6.82 -10.95 4.08
CA GLY A 279 -5.90 -10.46 5.10
C GLY A 279 -6.22 -9.05 5.56
N GLY A 280 -5.22 -8.35 6.09
CA GLY A 280 -5.33 -6.97 6.53
C GLY A 280 -5.18 -5.99 5.36
N CYS A 281 -5.92 -4.90 5.43
CA CYS A 281 -5.85 -3.81 4.46
C CYS A 281 -6.10 -2.48 5.18
N ASN A 282 -5.25 -1.50 4.91
CA ASN A 282 -5.48 -0.11 5.28
C ASN A 282 -6.25 0.58 4.16
N CYS A 283 -7.35 1.24 4.49
CA CYS A 283 -8.12 2.08 3.58
C CYS A 283 -8.01 3.54 4.03
N GLN A 284 -7.42 4.38 3.19
CA GLN A 284 -7.25 5.82 3.46
C GLN A 284 -8.30 6.63 2.71
N PHE A 285 -8.84 7.63 3.38
CA PHE A 285 -9.87 8.52 2.87
C PHE A 285 -9.52 9.96 3.15
N ALA A 286 -9.92 10.85 2.24
CA ALA A 286 -9.95 12.27 2.50
C ALA A 286 -11.39 12.74 2.65
N HIS A 287 -11.69 13.46 3.73
CA HIS A 287 -13.00 14.04 4.00
C HIS A 287 -12.90 15.57 4.01
N ASP A 288 -13.72 16.22 3.21
CA ASP A 288 -13.89 17.66 3.27
C ASP A 288 -14.96 18.02 4.30
N PRO A 289 -14.60 18.57 5.47
CA PRO A 289 -15.57 18.87 6.52
C PRO A 289 -16.56 19.98 6.13
N VAL A 290 -16.27 20.75 5.07
CA VAL A 290 -17.13 21.84 4.60
C VAL A 290 -18.21 21.33 3.66
N SER A 291 -17.85 20.55 2.66
CA SER A 291 -18.81 20.01 1.68
C SER A 291 -19.36 18.63 2.06
N GLY A 292 -18.73 17.92 2.98
CA GLY A 292 -19.06 16.53 3.34
C GLY A 292 -18.62 15.51 2.27
N ARG A 293 -17.81 15.92 1.31
CA ARG A 293 -17.28 15.05 0.25
C ARG A 293 -16.22 14.10 0.83
N ILE A 294 -16.29 12.83 0.44
CA ILE A 294 -15.32 11.79 0.82
C ILE A 294 -14.75 11.18 -0.46
N VAL A 295 -13.43 11.10 -0.55
CA VAL A 295 -12.69 10.49 -1.66
C VAL A 295 -11.67 9.48 -1.15
#